data_d3f69740fa322113ac1eaa5fbaa92207
#
_entry.id   d3f69740fa322113ac1eaa5fbaa92207
#
_cell.length_a   1.000
_cell.length_b   1.000
_cell.length_c   1.000
_cell.angle_alpha   90.00
_cell.angle_beta   90.00
_cell.angle_gamma   90.00
#
_symmetry.space_group_name_H-M   'P 1'
#
loop_
_entity.id
_entity.type
_entity.pdbx_description
1 polymer ?
#
loop_
_entity_poly.entity_id
_entity_poly.type
_entity_poly.pdbx_seq_one_letter_code
_entity_poly.pdbx_strand_id
1 'polypeptide(L)'
;MFTYFKSALKNAKPQLLITLIYAFIAFAVIAGVYLLANFQLAKYVQTIAIYSQFGQKPPGDAYLKAIAILLIAAVVSLFVLVQIFIGITNVMKRAMSHEKVKFTDLFIAFKKGIYLKSVLIGLVSIAMIIVLSLLTSLLYKLFSPVSEMIMNSVQSSYADSTHLISIAITTQSIIIIVVLLIKAIITWLLLIPIFNFMTSFVESTNDKVKTHLANGFKAMKNGQKTFFKFFIGILLLNLIIILFKTPVGYLISFNTQSLSQSVAENIIRVYTVMTIILFVVIHAIILMGIVQYYLKRGQKITKDKVKTADKDNKVVTEPKNTKVETDKVTTSVETKTEKAQDSLIDNTTKTMTSDKPEDNQPK
;
A
#
# COMPACT_ATOMS: atom_id res chain seq x y z
N MET A 1 15.55 12.37 -3.64
CA MET A 1 14.35 11.68 -4.06
C MET A 1 14.22 10.30 -3.38
N PHE A 2 15.25 9.44 -3.46
CA PHE A 2 15.18 8.06 -2.97
C PHE A 2 15.52 7.83 -1.50
N THR A 3 15.66 8.88 -0.68
CA THR A 3 16.12 8.77 0.71
C THR A 3 15.20 7.88 1.58
N TYR A 4 13.88 8.01 1.42
CA TYR A 4 12.92 7.21 2.19
C TYR A 4 12.94 5.74 1.76
N PHE A 5 13.06 5.44 0.45
CA PHE A 5 13.17 4.07 -0.07
C PHE A 5 14.46 3.40 0.43
N LYS A 6 15.61 4.10 0.33
CA LYS A 6 16.89 3.61 0.87
C LYS A 6 16.81 3.35 2.37
N SER A 7 16.20 4.28 3.13
CA SER A 7 16.01 4.11 4.57
C SER A 7 15.06 2.94 4.89
N ALA A 8 13.97 2.78 4.16
CA ALA A 8 13.05 1.66 4.32
C ALA A 8 13.75 0.32 4.09
N LEU A 9 14.49 0.18 2.98
CA LEU A 9 15.23 -1.03 2.66
C LEU A 9 16.36 -1.31 3.66
N LYS A 10 17.08 -0.26 4.12
CA LYS A 10 18.12 -0.41 5.16
C LYS A 10 17.52 -0.92 6.47
N ASN A 11 16.42 -0.33 6.93
CA ASN A 11 15.77 -0.69 8.18
C ASN A 11 15.13 -2.09 8.11
N ALA A 12 14.54 -2.45 6.98
CA ALA A 12 13.94 -3.77 6.80
C ALA A 12 14.97 -4.87 6.46
N LYS A 13 16.24 -4.53 6.17
CA LYS A 13 17.27 -5.47 5.67
C LYS A 13 17.31 -6.81 6.42
N PRO A 14 17.26 -6.86 7.78
CA PRO A 14 17.32 -8.14 8.50
C PRO A 14 16.17 -9.08 8.19
N GLN A 15 15.00 -8.55 7.78
CA GLN A 15 13.77 -9.29 7.52
C GLN A 15 13.19 -9.02 6.12
N LEU A 16 14.02 -8.44 5.22
CA LEU A 16 13.56 -8.00 3.89
C LEU A 16 12.98 -9.15 3.08
N LEU A 17 13.68 -10.29 3.04
CA LEU A 17 13.24 -11.45 2.25
C LEU A 17 11.88 -11.96 2.72
N ILE A 18 11.68 -12.17 4.03
CA ILE A 18 10.41 -12.65 4.56
C ILE A 18 9.29 -11.62 4.36
N THR A 19 9.60 -10.33 4.46
CA THR A 19 8.65 -9.24 4.18
C THR A 19 8.21 -9.25 2.72
N LEU A 20 9.13 -9.47 1.78
CA LEU A 20 8.83 -9.58 0.34
C LEU A 20 8.02 -10.84 0.03
N ILE A 21 8.32 -11.97 0.68
CA ILE A 21 7.54 -13.21 0.53
C ILE A 21 6.09 -12.98 1.00
N TYR A 22 5.89 -12.38 2.17
CA TYR A 22 4.54 -12.11 2.68
C TYR A 22 3.79 -11.07 1.82
N ALA A 23 4.49 -10.05 1.33
CA ALA A 23 3.91 -9.12 0.37
C ALA A 23 3.51 -9.83 -0.93
N PHE A 24 4.36 -10.71 -1.46
CA PHE A 24 4.06 -11.50 -2.68
C PHE A 24 2.82 -12.39 -2.47
N ILE A 25 2.74 -13.13 -1.37
CA ILE A 25 1.57 -13.97 -1.05
C ILE A 25 0.30 -13.12 -1.00
N ALA A 26 0.34 -11.98 -0.32
CA ALA A 26 -0.80 -11.09 -0.21
C ALA A 26 -1.20 -10.47 -1.55
N PHE A 27 -0.24 -10.03 -2.37
CA PHE A 27 -0.50 -9.55 -3.73
C PHE A 27 -1.06 -10.66 -4.63
N ALA A 28 -0.58 -11.90 -4.50
CA ALA A 28 -1.11 -13.04 -5.25
C ALA A 28 -2.58 -13.33 -4.90
N VAL A 29 -2.95 -13.27 -3.62
CA VAL A 29 -4.35 -13.40 -3.18
C VAL A 29 -5.21 -12.29 -3.76
N ILE A 30 -4.76 -11.03 -3.67
CA ILE A 30 -5.49 -9.88 -4.20
C ILE A 30 -5.65 -9.98 -5.72
N ALA A 31 -4.57 -10.32 -6.43
CA ALA A 31 -4.59 -10.52 -7.88
C ALA A 31 -5.52 -11.68 -8.28
N GLY A 32 -5.48 -12.80 -7.54
CA GLY A 32 -6.35 -13.96 -7.78
C GLY A 32 -7.83 -13.60 -7.68
N VAL A 33 -8.23 -12.91 -6.61
CA VAL A 33 -9.62 -12.44 -6.43
C VAL A 33 -10.02 -11.47 -7.56
N TYR A 34 -9.14 -10.53 -7.90
CA TYR A 34 -9.37 -9.57 -8.99
C TYR A 34 -9.52 -10.26 -10.34
N LEU A 35 -8.65 -11.21 -10.68
CA LEU A 35 -8.72 -11.96 -11.94
C LEU A 35 -9.98 -12.80 -12.03
N LEU A 36 -10.38 -13.49 -10.93
CA LEU A 36 -11.62 -14.25 -10.89
C LEU A 36 -12.86 -13.36 -11.11
N ALA A 37 -12.91 -12.21 -10.44
CA ALA A 37 -14.00 -11.27 -10.59
C ALA A 37 -14.08 -10.73 -12.03
N ASN A 38 -12.94 -10.33 -12.62
CA ASN A 38 -12.89 -9.84 -13.99
C ASN A 38 -13.25 -10.92 -15.01
N PHE A 39 -12.78 -12.15 -14.84
CA PHE A 39 -13.11 -13.27 -15.73
C PHE A 39 -14.61 -13.55 -15.76
N GLN A 40 -15.26 -13.53 -14.60
CA GLN A 40 -16.71 -13.72 -14.53
C GLN A 40 -17.47 -12.52 -15.10
N LEU A 41 -17.04 -11.30 -14.80
CA LEU A 41 -17.66 -10.07 -15.31
C LEU A 41 -17.54 -9.95 -16.85
N ALA A 42 -16.38 -10.30 -17.41
CA ALA A 42 -16.12 -10.23 -18.84
C ALA A 42 -17.13 -11.03 -19.67
N LYS A 43 -17.54 -12.20 -19.20
CA LYS A 43 -18.54 -13.06 -19.89
C LYS A 43 -19.85 -12.29 -20.13
N TYR A 44 -20.35 -11.61 -19.10
CA TYR A 44 -21.65 -10.90 -19.17
C TYR A 44 -21.51 -9.56 -19.91
N VAL A 45 -20.38 -8.85 -19.72
CA VAL A 45 -20.10 -7.61 -20.46
C VAL A 45 -19.98 -7.90 -21.96
N GLN A 46 -19.29 -8.97 -22.37
CA GLN A 46 -19.20 -9.37 -23.77
C GLN A 46 -20.58 -9.76 -24.33
N THR A 47 -21.39 -10.51 -23.59
CA THR A 47 -22.75 -10.84 -23.99
C THR A 47 -23.56 -9.55 -24.24
N ILE A 48 -23.55 -8.61 -23.28
CA ILE A 48 -24.26 -7.33 -23.41
C ILE A 48 -23.75 -6.54 -24.64
N ALA A 49 -22.44 -6.50 -24.84
CA ALA A 49 -21.83 -5.77 -25.97
C ALA A 49 -22.26 -6.37 -27.34
N ILE A 50 -22.23 -7.69 -27.46
CA ILE A 50 -22.64 -8.39 -28.70
C ILE A 50 -24.11 -8.07 -29.05
N TYR A 51 -25.03 -8.27 -28.10
CA TYR A 51 -26.44 -7.95 -28.33
C TYR A 51 -26.64 -6.48 -28.73
N SER A 52 -25.94 -5.57 -28.05
CA SER A 52 -26.01 -4.14 -28.34
C SER A 52 -25.49 -3.78 -29.77
N GLN A 53 -24.44 -4.47 -30.23
CA GLN A 53 -23.93 -4.29 -31.61
C GLN A 53 -24.93 -4.68 -32.67
N PHE A 54 -25.77 -5.69 -32.42
CA PHE A 54 -26.83 -6.11 -33.34
C PHE A 54 -28.17 -5.36 -33.13
N GLY A 55 -28.17 -4.32 -32.29
CA GLY A 55 -29.41 -3.57 -31.98
C GLY A 55 -30.43 -4.37 -31.17
N GLN A 56 -30.06 -5.51 -30.63
CA GLN A 56 -30.90 -6.41 -29.85
C GLN A 56 -30.80 -6.10 -28.35
N LYS A 57 -31.90 -6.33 -27.63
CA LYS A 57 -31.88 -6.23 -26.16
C LYS A 57 -31.13 -7.42 -25.58
N PRO A 58 -30.09 -7.21 -24.75
CA PRO A 58 -29.44 -8.28 -24.02
C PRO A 58 -30.42 -9.03 -23.10
N PRO A 59 -30.19 -10.32 -22.82
CA PRO A 59 -30.94 -11.05 -21.83
C PRO A 59 -30.96 -10.30 -20.48
N GLY A 60 -32.14 -10.14 -19.88
CA GLY A 60 -32.28 -9.38 -18.63
C GLY A 60 -31.46 -9.92 -17.48
N ASP A 61 -31.20 -11.22 -17.47
CA ASP A 61 -30.36 -11.88 -16.47
C ASP A 61 -28.85 -11.54 -16.63
N ALA A 62 -28.38 -11.15 -17.83
CA ALA A 62 -27.00 -10.77 -18.06
C ALA A 62 -26.63 -9.50 -17.26
N TYR A 63 -27.49 -8.49 -17.25
CA TYR A 63 -27.29 -7.29 -16.42
C TYR A 63 -27.32 -7.59 -14.93
N LEU A 64 -28.30 -8.40 -14.47
CA LEU A 64 -28.42 -8.77 -13.07
C LEU A 64 -27.19 -9.55 -12.58
N LYS A 65 -26.69 -10.49 -13.38
CA LYS A 65 -25.48 -11.26 -13.07
C LYS A 65 -24.22 -10.37 -13.04
N ALA A 66 -24.08 -9.45 -13.98
CA ALA A 66 -22.97 -8.49 -13.96
C ALA A 66 -23.00 -7.61 -12.71
N ILE A 67 -24.16 -7.08 -12.33
CA ILE A 67 -24.34 -6.28 -11.10
C ILE A 67 -24.03 -7.12 -9.87
N ALA A 68 -24.54 -8.38 -9.80
CA ALA A 68 -24.28 -9.26 -8.67
C ALA A 68 -22.78 -9.55 -8.48
N ILE A 69 -22.04 -9.78 -9.58
CA ILE A 69 -20.58 -9.98 -9.52
C ILE A 69 -19.88 -8.72 -8.99
N LEU A 70 -20.28 -7.53 -9.45
CA LEU A 70 -19.71 -6.25 -8.97
C LEU A 70 -19.98 -6.05 -7.47
N LEU A 71 -21.19 -6.36 -7.01
CA LEU A 71 -21.54 -6.27 -5.59
C LEU A 71 -20.72 -7.25 -4.73
N ILE A 72 -20.63 -8.52 -5.17
CA ILE A 72 -19.80 -9.52 -4.48
C ILE A 72 -18.32 -9.07 -4.44
N ALA A 73 -17.79 -8.58 -5.56
CA ALA A 73 -16.41 -8.08 -5.64
C ALA A 73 -16.20 -6.88 -4.70
N ALA A 74 -17.16 -5.97 -4.59
CA ALA A 74 -17.11 -4.83 -3.67
C ALA A 74 -17.12 -5.30 -2.20
N VAL A 75 -18.01 -6.26 -1.84
CA VAL A 75 -18.06 -6.84 -0.49
C VAL A 75 -16.75 -7.55 -0.16
N VAL A 76 -16.23 -8.41 -1.03
CA VAL A 76 -14.95 -9.10 -0.83
C VAL A 76 -13.81 -8.09 -0.72
N SER A 77 -13.81 -7.04 -1.54
CA SER A 77 -12.79 -5.99 -1.48
C SER A 77 -12.80 -5.27 -0.13
N LEU A 78 -13.97 -4.90 0.38
CA LEU A 78 -14.12 -4.19 1.65
C LEU A 78 -13.75 -5.07 2.85
N PHE A 79 -14.28 -6.28 2.92
CA PHE A 79 -14.19 -7.12 4.11
C PHE A 79 -12.94 -8.02 4.13
N VAL A 80 -12.29 -8.24 2.99
CA VAL A 80 -11.13 -9.13 2.88
C VAL A 80 -9.91 -8.42 2.31
N LEU A 81 -9.99 -7.88 1.08
CA LEU A 81 -8.78 -7.38 0.40
C LEU A 81 -8.17 -6.17 1.09
N VAL A 82 -8.98 -5.22 1.54
CA VAL A 82 -8.48 -4.05 2.30
C VAL A 82 -7.83 -4.49 3.61
N GLN A 83 -8.38 -5.51 4.27
CA GLN A 83 -7.81 -6.04 5.52
C GLN A 83 -6.42 -6.66 5.29
N ILE A 84 -6.24 -7.36 4.17
CA ILE A 84 -4.94 -7.89 3.75
C ILE A 84 -3.95 -6.75 3.44
N PHE A 85 -4.38 -5.67 2.80
CA PHE A 85 -3.53 -4.48 2.58
C PHE A 85 -3.08 -3.83 3.88
N ILE A 86 -3.96 -3.70 4.88
CA ILE A 86 -3.59 -3.24 6.22
C ILE A 86 -2.57 -4.19 6.83
N GLY A 87 -2.74 -5.50 6.64
CA GLY A 87 -1.80 -6.53 7.09
C GLY A 87 -0.41 -6.38 6.45
N ILE A 88 -0.33 -6.17 5.13
CA ILE A 88 0.95 -5.89 4.43
C ILE A 88 1.63 -4.65 5.03
N THR A 89 0.86 -3.59 5.27
CA THR A 89 1.37 -2.35 5.87
C THR A 89 1.93 -2.60 7.27
N ASN A 90 1.27 -3.45 8.08
CA ASN A 90 1.75 -3.85 9.39
C ASN A 90 3.06 -4.67 9.31
N VAL A 91 3.13 -5.65 8.41
CA VAL A 91 4.34 -6.44 8.15
C VAL A 91 5.52 -5.53 7.80
N MET A 92 5.30 -4.59 6.87
CA MET A 92 6.33 -3.63 6.46
C MET A 92 6.76 -2.70 7.60
N LYS A 93 5.79 -2.17 8.38
CA LYS A 93 6.08 -1.34 9.55
C LYS A 93 6.94 -2.11 10.55
N ARG A 94 6.56 -3.34 10.93
CA ARG A 94 7.29 -4.17 11.89
C ARG A 94 8.72 -4.47 11.42
N ALA A 95 8.89 -4.86 10.14
CA ALA A 95 10.21 -5.10 9.57
C ALA A 95 11.12 -3.86 9.67
N MET A 96 10.58 -2.66 9.40
CA MET A 96 11.33 -1.41 9.48
C MET A 96 11.56 -0.91 10.92
N SER A 97 10.76 -1.36 11.87
CA SER A 97 10.93 -1.10 13.31
C SER A 97 11.82 -2.14 14.00
N HIS A 98 12.45 -3.04 13.23
CA HIS A 98 13.28 -4.15 13.74
C HIS A 98 12.51 -5.14 14.65
N GLU A 99 11.18 -5.15 14.57
CA GLU A 99 10.34 -6.13 15.24
C GLU A 99 10.28 -7.43 14.42
N LYS A 100 10.27 -8.59 15.09
CA LYS A 100 10.14 -9.89 14.40
C LYS A 100 8.82 -9.99 13.66
N VAL A 101 8.89 -10.18 12.35
CA VAL A 101 7.73 -10.34 11.47
C VAL A 101 7.24 -11.78 11.50
N LYS A 102 5.92 -11.96 11.62
CA LYS A 102 5.23 -13.25 11.61
C LYS A 102 4.15 -13.27 10.52
N PHE A 103 3.83 -14.45 9.99
CA PHE A 103 2.75 -14.61 9.01
C PHE A 103 1.40 -14.09 9.53
N THR A 104 1.12 -14.28 10.82
CA THR A 104 -0.09 -13.80 11.48
C THR A 104 -0.24 -12.27 11.48
N ASP A 105 0.85 -11.53 11.23
CA ASP A 105 0.83 -10.07 11.15
C ASP A 105 0.08 -9.55 9.91
N LEU A 106 -0.07 -10.40 8.87
CA LEU A 106 -0.93 -10.12 7.72
C LEU A 106 -2.41 -10.04 8.10
N PHE A 107 -2.81 -10.67 9.19
CA PHE A 107 -4.20 -10.76 9.62
C PHE A 107 -4.53 -9.84 10.80
N ILE A 108 -3.66 -8.85 11.09
CA ILE A 108 -3.85 -7.93 12.23
C ILE A 108 -5.22 -7.24 12.19
N ALA A 109 -5.68 -6.86 11.00
CA ALA A 109 -6.93 -6.13 10.81
C ALA A 109 -8.18 -6.97 11.09
N PHE A 110 -8.08 -8.31 11.10
CA PHE A 110 -9.19 -9.22 11.42
C PHE A 110 -9.38 -9.45 12.93
N LYS A 111 -8.52 -8.89 13.78
CA LYS A 111 -8.64 -9.08 15.23
C LYS A 111 -9.90 -8.45 15.78
N LYS A 112 -10.53 -9.16 16.73
CA LYS A 112 -11.71 -8.67 17.47
C LYS A 112 -11.41 -7.30 18.12
N GLY A 113 -12.35 -6.38 18.05
CA GLY A 113 -12.25 -5.03 18.62
C GLY A 113 -11.64 -3.98 17.69
N ILE A 114 -10.86 -4.37 16.66
CA ILE A 114 -10.30 -3.43 15.69
C ILE A 114 -10.83 -3.62 14.27
N TYR A 115 -11.44 -4.78 13.98
CA TYR A 115 -11.95 -5.13 12.65
C TYR A 115 -12.93 -4.10 12.09
N LEU A 116 -13.92 -3.66 12.88
CA LEU A 116 -14.89 -2.67 12.41
C LEU A 116 -14.24 -1.33 12.06
N LYS A 117 -13.23 -0.90 12.84
CA LYS A 117 -12.48 0.32 12.52
C LYS A 117 -11.70 0.18 11.22
N SER A 118 -11.10 -1.00 10.97
CA SER A 118 -10.38 -1.29 9.73
C SER A 118 -11.33 -1.33 8.52
N VAL A 119 -12.55 -1.85 8.67
CA VAL A 119 -13.60 -1.81 7.64
C VAL A 119 -14.01 -0.37 7.32
N LEU A 120 -14.14 0.51 8.32
CA LEU A 120 -14.46 1.93 8.08
C LEU A 120 -13.33 2.66 7.32
N ILE A 121 -12.05 2.37 7.64
CA ILE A 121 -10.93 2.87 6.84
C ILE A 121 -10.99 2.32 5.42
N GLY A 122 -11.34 1.05 5.27
CA GLY A 122 -11.56 0.39 4.00
C GLY A 122 -12.65 1.06 3.16
N LEU A 123 -13.76 1.44 3.77
CA LEU A 123 -14.85 2.14 3.09
C LEU A 123 -14.38 3.48 2.50
N VAL A 124 -13.65 4.28 3.28
CA VAL A 124 -13.06 5.53 2.79
C VAL A 124 -12.04 5.26 1.67
N SER A 125 -11.23 4.22 1.82
CA SER A 125 -10.25 3.83 0.80
C SER A 125 -10.93 3.41 -0.51
N ILE A 126 -12.01 2.63 -0.45
CA ILE A 126 -12.80 2.23 -1.63
C ILE A 126 -13.44 3.46 -2.28
N ALA A 127 -14.01 4.38 -1.50
CA ALA A 127 -14.55 5.63 -2.06
C ALA A 127 -13.49 6.42 -2.83
N MET A 128 -12.26 6.53 -2.30
CA MET A 128 -11.14 7.16 -3.00
C MET A 128 -10.72 6.39 -4.27
N ILE A 129 -10.78 5.05 -4.25
CA ILE A 129 -10.49 4.21 -5.43
C ILE A 129 -11.58 4.40 -6.50
N ILE A 130 -12.85 4.56 -6.13
CA ILE A 130 -13.93 4.89 -7.07
C ILE A 130 -13.65 6.24 -7.74
N VAL A 131 -13.28 7.27 -6.96
CA VAL A 131 -12.88 8.58 -7.50
C VAL A 131 -11.69 8.43 -8.46
N LEU A 132 -10.68 7.63 -8.08
CA LEU A 132 -9.55 7.34 -8.96
C LEU A 132 -9.98 6.69 -10.28
N SER A 133 -10.91 5.74 -10.23
CA SER A 133 -11.44 5.07 -11.43
C SER A 133 -12.17 6.04 -12.34
N LEU A 134 -12.98 6.94 -11.78
CA LEU A 134 -13.67 7.99 -12.54
C LEU A 134 -12.68 8.96 -13.20
N LEU A 135 -11.67 9.44 -12.46
CA LEU A 135 -10.63 10.32 -13.00
C LEU A 135 -9.82 9.63 -14.11
N THR A 136 -9.51 8.34 -13.93
CA THR A 136 -8.80 7.55 -14.94
C THR A 136 -9.66 7.37 -16.21
N SER A 137 -10.96 7.09 -16.06
CA SER A 137 -11.88 6.99 -17.19
C SER A 137 -11.99 8.31 -17.93
N LEU A 138 -12.08 9.43 -17.21
CA LEU A 138 -12.09 10.77 -17.82
C LEU A 138 -10.79 11.06 -18.56
N LEU A 139 -9.64 10.69 -17.97
CA LEU A 139 -8.33 10.83 -18.63
C LEU A 139 -8.32 10.12 -19.99
N TYR A 140 -8.75 8.86 -20.04
CA TYR A 140 -8.79 8.12 -21.31
C TYR A 140 -9.74 8.74 -22.33
N LYS A 141 -10.92 9.20 -21.90
CA LYS A 141 -11.85 9.90 -22.80
C LYS A 141 -11.28 11.19 -23.40
N LEU A 142 -10.47 11.92 -22.62
CA LEU A 142 -9.84 13.16 -23.11
C LEU A 142 -8.66 12.89 -24.05
N PHE A 143 -7.90 11.82 -23.79
CA PHE A 143 -6.70 11.51 -24.58
C PHE A 143 -6.97 10.66 -25.82
N SER A 144 -8.08 9.91 -25.89
CA SER A 144 -8.42 9.10 -27.06
C SER A 144 -8.47 9.90 -28.35
N PRO A 145 -9.27 11.00 -28.45
CA PRO A 145 -9.34 11.78 -29.70
C PRO A 145 -8.00 12.46 -30.03
N VAL A 146 -7.22 12.89 -29.04
CA VAL A 146 -5.88 13.45 -29.25
C VAL A 146 -4.95 12.42 -29.84
N SER A 147 -4.99 11.20 -29.30
CA SER A 147 -4.18 10.05 -29.78
C SER A 147 -4.54 9.73 -31.25
N GLU A 148 -5.84 9.65 -31.57
CA GLU A 148 -6.34 9.42 -32.95
C GLU A 148 -5.90 10.53 -33.92
N MET A 149 -6.01 11.79 -33.52
CA MET A 149 -5.57 12.92 -34.33
C MET A 149 -4.07 12.85 -34.63
N ILE A 150 -3.23 12.56 -33.65
CA ILE A 150 -1.78 12.41 -33.85
C ILE A 150 -1.48 11.23 -34.77
N MET A 151 -2.13 10.09 -34.57
CA MET A 151 -1.90 8.91 -35.40
C MET A 151 -2.34 9.14 -36.86
N ASN A 152 -3.48 9.78 -37.09
CA ASN A 152 -3.95 10.13 -38.43
C ASN A 152 -2.97 11.10 -39.12
N SER A 153 -2.42 12.08 -38.36
CA SER A 153 -1.40 13.00 -38.91
C SER A 153 -0.12 12.26 -39.29
N VAL A 154 0.32 11.30 -38.49
CA VAL A 154 1.49 10.45 -38.78
C VAL A 154 1.24 9.62 -40.04
N GLN A 155 0.07 8.96 -40.13
CA GLN A 155 -0.29 8.18 -41.31
C GLN A 155 -0.33 8.99 -42.60
N SER A 156 -0.95 10.17 -42.55
CA SER A 156 -1.03 11.05 -43.73
C SER A 156 0.31 11.65 -44.13
N SER A 157 1.14 12.06 -43.17
CA SER A 157 2.44 12.70 -43.43
C SER A 157 3.51 11.74 -43.94
N TYR A 158 3.40 10.46 -43.60
CA TYR A 158 4.41 9.43 -43.91
C TYR A 158 3.84 8.30 -44.75
N ALA A 159 2.70 8.49 -45.43
CA ALA A 159 2.01 7.46 -46.23
C ALA A 159 2.94 6.75 -47.23
N ASP A 160 3.82 7.49 -47.88
CA ASP A 160 4.74 6.98 -48.89
C ASP A 160 6.11 6.57 -48.33
N SER A 161 6.28 6.63 -47.00
CA SER A 161 7.57 6.29 -46.35
C SER A 161 7.71 4.78 -46.15
N THR A 162 8.86 4.24 -46.55
CA THR A 162 9.25 2.85 -46.20
C THR A 162 9.35 2.58 -44.71
N HIS A 163 9.41 3.65 -43.88
CA HIS A 163 9.53 3.59 -42.44
C HIS A 163 8.21 3.88 -41.68
N LEU A 164 7.06 3.99 -42.41
CA LEU A 164 5.76 4.33 -41.82
C LEU A 164 5.43 3.50 -40.59
N ILE A 165 5.59 2.16 -40.66
CA ILE A 165 5.28 1.24 -39.56
C ILE A 165 6.15 1.54 -38.32
N SER A 166 7.44 1.76 -38.51
CA SER A 166 8.36 2.07 -37.41
C SER A 166 8.05 3.40 -36.74
N ILE A 167 7.71 4.44 -37.53
CA ILE A 167 7.31 5.77 -37.05
C ILE A 167 5.99 5.66 -36.27
N ALA A 168 5.00 4.93 -36.82
CA ALA A 168 3.71 4.74 -36.19
C ALA A 168 3.84 4.02 -34.81
N ILE A 169 4.60 2.92 -34.74
CA ILE A 169 4.87 2.18 -33.48
C ILE A 169 5.58 3.07 -32.46
N THR A 170 6.57 3.83 -32.90
CA THR A 170 7.31 4.75 -31.99
C THR A 170 6.40 5.84 -31.45
N THR A 171 5.62 6.50 -32.33
CA THR A 171 4.66 7.53 -31.93
C THR A 171 3.62 6.97 -30.96
N GLN A 172 3.02 5.83 -31.28
CA GLN A 172 2.07 5.16 -30.40
C GLN A 172 2.66 4.84 -29.05
N SER A 173 3.91 4.35 -29.01
CA SER A 173 4.61 4.05 -27.75
C SER A 173 4.81 5.31 -26.91
N ILE A 174 5.19 6.43 -27.51
CA ILE A 174 5.36 7.71 -26.82
C ILE A 174 4.02 8.19 -26.22
N ILE A 175 2.95 8.16 -27.02
CA ILE A 175 1.60 8.56 -26.57
C ILE A 175 1.19 7.72 -25.35
N ILE A 176 1.34 6.39 -25.42
CA ILE A 176 0.98 5.48 -24.33
C ILE A 176 1.81 5.79 -23.07
N ILE A 177 3.13 6.01 -23.20
CA ILE A 177 4.00 6.35 -22.07
C ILE A 177 3.51 7.64 -21.40
N VAL A 178 3.20 8.69 -22.17
CA VAL A 178 2.71 9.97 -21.63
C VAL A 178 1.39 9.77 -20.87
N VAL A 179 0.42 9.07 -21.48
CA VAL A 179 -0.88 8.81 -20.85
C VAL A 179 -0.70 7.99 -19.56
N LEU A 180 0.16 6.96 -19.57
CA LEU A 180 0.44 6.15 -18.39
C LEU A 180 1.18 6.93 -17.28
N LEU A 181 2.04 7.89 -17.63
CA LEU A 181 2.67 8.78 -16.65
C LEU A 181 1.65 9.72 -16.00
N ILE A 182 0.75 10.32 -16.78
CA ILE A 182 -0.33 11.17 -16.24
C ILE A 182 -1.24 10.33 -15.33
N LYS A 183 -1.61 9.12 -15.77
CA LYS A 183 -2.36 8.18 -14.95
C LYS A 183 -1.62 7.85 -13.66
N ALA A 184 -0.31 7.61 -13.70
CA ALA A 184 0.51 7.33 -12.53
C ALA A 184 0.51 8.51 -11.53
N ILE A 185 0.57 9.75 -12.01
CA ILE A 185 0.46 10.95 -11.17
C ILE A 185 -0.85 10.93 -10.38
N ILE A 186 -1.99 10.80 -11.09
CA ILE A 186 -3.33 10.76 -10.46
C ILE A 186 -3.43 9.59 -9.48
N THR A 187 -2.96 8.40 -9.89
CA THR A 187 -3.02 7.18 -9.08
C THR A 187 -2.26 7.35 -7.77
N TRP A 188 -1.01 7.79 -7.81
CA TRP A 188 -0.19 7.89 -6.60
C TRP A 188 -0.58 9.07 -5.70
N LEU A 189 -1.14 10.16 -6.25
CA LEU A 189 -1.71 11.24 -5.42
C LEU A 189 -2.85 10.76 -4.53
N LEU A 190 -3.65 9.79 -4.99
CA LEU A 190 -4.78 9.22 -4.23
C LEU A 190 -4.37 7.98 -3.42
N LEU A 191 -3.42 7.16 -3.87
CA LEU A 191 -2.99 5.97 -3.14
C LEU A 191 -2.12 6.30 -1.92
N ILE A 192 -1.27 7.34 -1.98
CA ILE A 192 -0.41 7.71 -0.85
C ILE A 192 -1.23 8.00 0.42
N PRO A 193 -2.27 8.86 0.40
CA PRO A 193 -3.10 9.06 1.59
C PRO A 193 -3.79 7.77 2.06
N ILE A 194 -4.27 6.90 1.16
CA ILE A 194 -4.86 5.61 1.52
C ILE A 194 -3.86 4.76 2.33
N PHE A 195 -2.62 4.61 1.85
CA PHE A 195 -1.60 3.85 2.58
C PHE A 195 -1.16 4.55 3.87
N ASN A 196 -1.18 5.87 3.91
CA ASN A 196 -0.94 6.63 5.14
C ASN A 196 -2.05 6.38 6.18
N PHE A 197 -3.33 6.25 5.78
CA PHE A 197 -4.43 5.90 6.69
C PHE A 197 -4.19 4.51 7.28
N MET A 198 -3.83 3.54 6.45
CA MET A 198 -3.52 2.17 6.88
C MET A 198 -2.30 2.15 7.81
N THR A 199 -1.25 2.92 7.50
CA THR A 199 -0.05 3.03 8.35
C THR A 199 -0.37 3.68 9.70
N SER A 200 -1.19 4.74 9.70
CA SER A 200 -1.68 5.36 10.94
C SER A 200 -2.47 4.37 11.79
N PHE A 201 -3.30 3.56 11.16
CA PHE A 201 -4.10 2.56 11.85
C PHE A 201 -3.24 1.47 12.51
N VAL A 202 -2.25 0.92 11.79
CA VAL A 202 -1.36 -0.10 12.36
C VAL A 202 -0.35 0.47 13.37
N GLU A 203 -0.16 1.78 13.41
CA GLU A 203 0.64 2.47 14.44
C GLU A 203 -0.13 2.57 15.76
N SER A 204 -1.43 2.86 15.73
CA SER A 204 -2.26 3.15 16.91
C SER A 204 -3.69 2.61 16.73
N THR A 205 -3.87 1.28 16.81
CA THR A 205 -5.18 0.62 16.54
C THR A 205 -6.33 1.09 17.45
N ASN A 206 -6.03 1.68 18.60
CA ASN A 206 -7.03 2.15 19.57
C ASN A 206 -7.65 3.50 19.20
N ASP A 207 -6.99 4.29 18.35
CA ASP A 207 -7.46 5.61 17.96
C ASP A 207 -8.78 5.56 17.16
N LYS A 208 -9.43 6.72 17.07
CA LYS A 208 -10.66 6.88 16.26
C LYS A 208 -10.30 6.91 14.78
N VAL A 209 -11.17 6.39 13.91
CA VAL A 209 -10.98 6.41 12.45
C VAL A 209 -10.68 7.81 11.91
N LYS A 210 -11.41 8.85 12.40
CA LYS A 210 -11.16 10.25 12.02
C LYS A 210 -9.71 10.68 12.29
N THR A 211 -9.10 10.21 13.39
CA THR A 211 -7.70 10.49 13.73
C THR A 211 -6.75 9.88 12.69
N HIS A 212 -6.99 8.64 12.27
CA HIS A 212 -6.16 7.99 11.25
C HIS A 212 -6.23 8.72 9.91
N LEU A 213 -7.41 9.15 9.48
CA LEU A 213 -7.59 9.93 8.26
C LEU A 213 -6.86 11.28 8.36
N ALA A 214 -7.03 12.00 9.48
CA ALA A 214 -6.36 13.26 9.71
C ALA A 214 -4.82 13.12 9.72
N ASN A 215 -4.30 12.09 10.39
CA ASN A 215 -2.86 11.81 10.46
C ASN A 215 -2.27 11.47 9.09
N GLY A 216 -3.00 10.71 8.26
CA GLY A 216 -2.56 10.37 6.91
C GLY A 216 -2.41 11.61 6.02
N PHE A 217 -3.34 12.56 6.07
CA PHE A 217 -3.21 13.82 5.34
C PHE A 217 -2.14 14.75 5.95
N LYS A 218 -2.03 14.83 7.29
CA LYS A 218 -0.99 15.61 7.95
C LYS A 218 0.41 15.16 7.59
N ALA A 219 0.63 13.85 7.39
CA ALA A 219 1.93 13.33 6.97
C ALA A 219 2.38 13.91 5.62
N MET A 220 1.44 14.21 4.71
CA MET A 220 1.75 14.83 3.41
C MET A 220 2.09 16.32 3.54
N LYS A 221 1.49 17.04 4.52
CA LYS A 221 1.64 18.49 4.74
C LYS A 221 2.60 18.78 5.90
N ASN A 222 3.86 18.37 5.79
CA ASN A 222 4.82 18.54 6.88
C ASN A 222 5.61 19.86 6.87
N GLY A 223 5.29 20.77 5.98
CA GLY A 223 5.97 22.08 5.87
C GLY A 223 7.39 22.05 5.29
N GLN A 224 7.99 20.89 5.11
CA GLN A 224 9.39 20.75 4.68
C GLN A 224 9.61 20.55 3.17
N LYS A 225 8.53 20.61 2.38
CA LYS A 225 8.53 20.35 0.92
C LYS A 225 9.16 19.00 0.52
N THR A 226 9.24 18.05 1.46
CA THR A 226 9.82 16.72 1.22
C THR A 226 8.89 15.81 0.44
N PHE A 227 7.58 16.06 0.51
CA PHE A 227 6.55 15.30 -0.19
C PHE A 227 6.80 15.30 -1.71
N PHE A 228 7.03 16.46 -2.31
CA PHE A 228 7.27 16.56 -3.75
C PHE A 228 8.48 15.73 -4.20
N LYS A 229 9.60 15.82 -3.48
CA LYS A 229 10.81 15.02 -3.78
C LYS A 229 10.56 13.51 -3.62
N PHE A 230 9.77 13.11 -2.62
CA PHE A 230 9.36 11.74 -2.40
C PHE A 230 8.44 11.24 -3.51
N PHE A 231 7.42 12.05 -3.88
CA PHE A 231 6.47 11.77 -4.94
C PHE A 231 7.15 11.56 -6.29
N ILE A 232 8.10 12.43 -6.67
CA ILE A 232 8.91 12.21 -7.89
C ILE A 232 9.66 10.88 -7.82
N GLY A 233 10.18 10.49 -6.64
CA GLY A 233 10.82 9.18 -6.46
C GLY A 233 9.87 8.02 -6.77
N ILE A 234 8.60 8.10 -6.36
CA ILE A 234 7.56 7.12 -6.71
C ILE A 234 7.32 7.10 -8.22
N LEU A 235 7.18 8.26 -8.84
CA LEU A 235 6.93 8.36 -10.29
C LEU A 235 8.09 7.77 -11.10
N LEU A 236 9.34 7.99 -10.67
CA LEU A 236 10.50 7.40 -11.33
C LEU A 236 10.54 5.87 -11.20
N LEU A 237 10.18 5.32 -10.03
CA LEU A 237 10.03 3.87 -9.87
C LEU A 237 8.90 3.32 -10.75
N ASN A 238 7.78 4.03 -10.82
CA ASN A 238 6.66 3.64 -11.68
C ASN A 238 7.01 3.75 -13.18
N LEU A 239 7.82 4.75 -13.56
CA LEU A 239 8.32 4.88 -14.93
C LEU A 239 9.12 3.66 -15.38
N ILE A 240 9.92 3.06 -14.49
CA ILE A 240 10.65 1.82 -14.81
C ILE A 240 9.67 0.72 -15.22
N ILE A 241 8.54 0.57 -14.49
CA ILE A 241 7.51 -0.40 -14.84
C ILE A 241 6.88 -0.09 -16.19
N ILE A 242 6.54 1.19 -16.43
CA ILE A 242 5.93 1.64 -17.69
C ILE A 242 6.84 1.33 -18.87
N LEU A 243 8.13 1.70 -18.76
CA LEU A 243 9.12 1.47 -19.82
C LEU A 243 9.36 -0.02 -20.07
N PHE A 244 9.45 -0.81 -19.00
CA PHE A 244 9.64 -2.25 -19.14
C PHE A 244 8.40 -2.92 -19.76
N LYS A 245 7.20 -2.55 -19.32
CA LYS A 245 5.95 -3.17 -19.78
C LYS A 245 5.57 -2.76 -21.22
N THR A 246 5.73 -1.50 -21.59
CA THR A 246 5.19 -0.98 -22.86
C THR A 246 6.20 -1.02 -24.00
N PRO A 247 7.31 -0.24 -24.03
CA PRO A 247 8.26 -0.29 -25.14
C PRO A 247 8.95 -1.63 -25.27
N VAL A 248 9.41 -2.23 -24.17
CA VAL A 248 10.09 -3.54 -24.20
C VAL A 248 9.11 -4.63 -24.63
N GLY A 249 7.84 -4.57 -24.19
CA GLY A 249 6.81 -5.49 -24.62
C GLY A 249 6.56 -5.41 -26.13
N TYR A 250 6.49 -4.21 -26.70
CA TYR A 250 6.37 -4.03 -28.15
C TYR A 250 7.58 -4.55 -28.90
N LEU A 251 8.80 -4.27 -28.44
CA LEU A 251 10.02 -4.78 -29.04
C LEU A 251 10.05 -6.31 -29.05
N ILE A 252 9.67 -6.94 -27.97
CA ILE A 252 9.60 -8.43 -27.88
C ILE A 252 8.54 -8.94 -28.86
N SER A 253 7.32 -8.38 -28.85
CA SER A 253 6.25 -8.81 -29.72
C SER A 253 6.62 -8.65 -31.21
N PHE A 254 7.31 -7.58 -31.58
CA PHE A 254 7.76 -7.35 -32.94
C PHE A 254 8.85 -8.35 -33.37
N ASN A 255 9.87 -8.55 -32.52
CA ASN A 255 10.98 -9.45 -32.86
C ASN A 255 10.60 -10.94 -32.81
N THR A 256 9.50 -11.30 -32.14
CA THR A 256 9.03 -12.70 -32.09
C THR A 256 8.17 -13.10 -33.27
N GLN A 257 7.71 -12.14 -34.11
CA GLN A 257 6.86 -12.42 -35.26
C GLN A 257 7.55 -13.31 -36.34
N SER A 258 8.88 -13.24 -36.46
CA SER A 258 9.68 -14.04 -37.40
C SER A 258 10.08 -15.44 -36.87
N LEU A 259 9.74 -15.71 -35.59
CA LEU A 259 10.11 -16.98 -34.93
C LEU A 259 8.99 -18.03 -35.06
N SER A 260 9.34 -19.30 -34.87
CA SER A 260 8.31 -20.34 -34.75
C SER A 260 7.38 -20.05 -33.57
N GLN A 261 6.11 -20.41 -33.69
CA GLN A 261 5.08 -20.13 -32.68
C GLN A 261 5.48 -20.60 -31.29
N SER A 262 6.06 -21.80 -31.15
CA SER A 262 6.48 -22.35 -29.85
C SER A 262 7.59 -21.54 -29.21
N VAL A 263 8.55 -21.02 -29.97
CA VAL A 263 9.66 -20.19 -29.48
C VAL A 263 9.11 -18.81 -29.07
N ALA A 264 8.27 -18.20 -29.90
CA ALA A 264 7.63 -16.93 -29.62
C ALA A 264 6.81 -16.99 -28.31
N GLU A 265 5.97 -18.02 -28.16
CA GLU A 265 5.18 -18.20 -26.92
C GLU A 265 6.06 -18.36 -25.69
N ASN A 266 7.16 -19.12 -25.75
CA ASN A 266 8.05 -19.28 -24.61
C ASN A 266 8.74 -17.98 -24.23
N ILE A 267 9.21 -17.18 -25.20
CA ILE A 267 9.79 -15.85 -24.95
C ILE A 267 8.76 -14.94 -24.26
N ILE A 268 7.53 -14.90 -24.76
CA ILE A 268 6.45 -14.08 -24.19
C ILE A 268 6.11 -14.55 -22.77
N ARG A 269 6.08 -15.86 -22.50
CA ARG A 269 5.85 -16.40 -21.14
C ARG A 269 6.94 -15.95 -20.16
N VAL A 270 8.21 -16.13 -20.55
CA VAL A 270 9.36 -15.71 -19.70
C VAL A 270 9.28 -14.20 -19.43
N TYR A 271 9.08 -13.39 -20.46
CA TYR A 271 8.93 -11.95 -20.33
C TYR A 271 7.76 -11.55 -19.41
N THR A 272 6.62 -12.24 -19.54
CA THR A 272 5.46 -12.01 -18.68
C THR A 272 5.77 -12.27 -17.20
N VAL A 273 6.42 -13.41 -16.91
CA VAL A 273 6.84 -13.75 -15.54
C VAL A 273 7.82 -12.71 -14.99
N MET A 274 8.82 -12.30 -15.76
CA MET A 274 9.77 -11.25 -15.35
C MET A 274 9.05 -9.92 -15.07
N THR A 275 8.08 -9.55 -15.91
CA THR A 275 7.27 -8.34 -15.74
C THR A 275 6.46 -8.38 -14.45
N ILE A 276 5.85 -9.53 -14.12
CA ILE A 276 5.09 -9.71 -12.87
C ILE A 276 6.01 -9.58 -11.65
N ILE A 277 7.17 -10.26 -11.68
CA ILE A 277 8.16 -10.17 -10.58
C ILE A 277 8.61 -8.73 -10.39
N LEU A 278 9.01 -8.05 -11.47
CA LEU A 278 9.43 -6.64 -11.44
C LEU A 278 8.32 -5.74 -10.86
N PHE A 279 7.09 -5.93 -11.31
CA PHE A 279 5.92 -5.20 -10.83
C PHE A 279 5.74 -5.37 -9.32
N VAL A 280 5.74 -6.60 -8.81
CA VAL A 280 5.56 -6.88 -7.38
C VAL A 280 6.70 -6.28 -6.55
N VAL A 281 7.95 -6.46 -6.98
CA VAL A 281 9.12 -5.95 -6.26
C VAL A 281 9.11 -4.42 -6.18
N ILE A 282 8.88 -3.74 -7.31
CA ILE A 282 8.86 -2.27 -7.32
C ILE A 282 7.69 -1.74 -6.49
N HIS A 283 6.49 -2.32 -6.58
CA HIS A 283 5.37 -1.89 -5.75
C HIS A 283 5.59 -2.15 -4.26
N ALA A 284 6.23 -3.26 -3.89
CA ALA A 284 6.63 -3.50 -2.51
C ALA A 284 7.61 -2.44 -2.01
N ILE A 285 8.60 -2.05 -2.83
CA ILE A 285 9.55 -0.97 -2.51
C ILE A 285 8.82 0.38 -2.36
N ILE A 286 7.88 0.69 -3.25
CA ILE A 286 7.07 1.91 -3.17
C ILE A 286 6.26 1.92 -1.86
N LEU A 287 5.58 0.82 -1.54
CA LEU A 287 4.80 0.71 -0.29
C LEU A 287 5.68 0.86 0.95
N MET A 288 6.83 0.18 1.00
CA MET A 288 7.80 0.35 2.09
C MET A 288 8.27 1.81 2.18
N GLY A 289 8.48 2.47 1.04
CA GLY A 289 8.81 3.90 0.99
C GLY A 289 7.71 4.78 1.57
N ILE A 290 6.44 4.51 1.27
CA ILE A 290 5.28 5.25 1.80
C ILE A 290 5.16 5.05 3.31
N VAL A 291 5.25 3.80 3.78
CA VAL A 291 5.24 3.50 5.22
C VAL A 291 6.38 4.22 5.94
N GLN A 292 7.61 4.17 5.39
CA GLN A 292 8.75 4.88 5.96
C GLN A 292 8.58 6.40 5.96
N TYR A 293 8.02 6.96 4.87
CA TYR A 293 7.69 8.38 4.77
C TYR A 293 6.71 8.78 5.88
N TYR A 294 5.66 7.99 6.08
CA TYR A 294 4.68 8.22 7.14
C TYR A 294 5.33 8.12 8.53
N LEU A 295 6.08 7.07 8.83
CA LEU A 295 6.73 6.87 10.14
C LEU A 295 7.69 8.01 10.50
N LYS A 296 8.34 8.60 9.52
CA LYS A 296 9.20 9.79 9.70
C LYS A 296 8.41 11.11 9.64
N ARG A 297 7.10 11.07 9.51
CA ARG A 297 6.24 12.27 9.34
C ARG A 297 6.76 13.21 8.25
N GLY A 298 7.37 12.64 7.19
CA GLY A 298 7.97 13.39 6.09
C GLY A 298 9.17 14.28 6.49
N GLN A 299 9.75 14.11 7.66
CA GLN A 299 10.93 14.86 8.11
C GLN A 299 12.14 14.56 7.23
N LYS A 300 13.00 15.57 7.02
CA LYS A 300 14.26 15.37 6.30
C LYS A 300 15.11 14.33 7.01
N ILE A 301 15.56 13.32 6.26
CA ILE A 301 16.55 12.36 6.72
C ILE A 301 17.92 12.99 6.44
N THR A 302 18.58 13.52 7.47
CA THR A 302 19.93 14.06 7.39
C THR A 302 20.94 12.91 7.40
N LYS A 303 21.98 12.99 6.56
CA LYS A 303 23.03 11.96 6.45
C LYS A 303 23.82 11.80 7.76
N ASP A 304 23.85 12.82 8.61
CA ASP A 304 24.68 12.88 9.81
C ASP A 304 24.18 12.01 10.97
N LYS A 305 22.86 11.73 11.05
CA LYS A 305 22.31 10.82 12.06
C LYS A 305 22.59 9.33 11.81
N VAL A 306 23.10 8.98 10.62
CA VAL A 306 23.46 7.59 10.28
C VAL A 306 24.86 7.24 10.80
N LYS A 307 25.75 8.23 11.02
CA LYS A 307 27.11 7.99 11.51
C LYS A 307 27.20 7.88 13.02
N THR A 308 26.25 8.43 13.78
CA THR A 308 26.25 8.37 15.25
C THR A 308 25.70 7.04 15.77
N ALA A 309 24.75 6.40 15.06
CA ALA A 309 24.21 5.10 15.49
C ALA A 309 25.18 3.92 15.30
N ASP A 310 26.21 4.07 14.44
CA ASP A 310 27.26 3.05 14.27
C ASP A 310 28.46 3.22 15.25
N LYS A 311 28.52 4.36 15.97
CA LYS A 311 29.59 4.61 16.95
C LYS A 311 29.19 4.20 18.39
N ASP A 312 27.90 4.19 18.70
CA ASP A 312 27.42 3.84 20.07
C ASP A 312 27.35 2.34 20.35
N ASN A 313 27.65 1.49 19.34
CA ASN A 313 27.69 0.03 19.51
C ASN A 313 29.13 -0.56 19.64
N LYS A 314 30.14 0.27 19.84
CA LYS A 314 31.50 -0.22 20.09
C LYS A 314 32.13 0.57 21.24
N VAL A 315 31.73 0.41 22.44
CA VAL A 315 32.55 0.53 23.67
C VAL A 315 31.65 0.21 24.86
N VAL A 316 31.59 -1.04 25.26
CA VAL A 316 31.49 -1.43 26.66
C VAL A 316 32.26 -2.73 26.79
N THR A 317 33.53 -2.61 27.07
CA THR A 317 34.33 -3.56 27.86
C THR A 317 35.56 -2.81 28.33
N GLU A 318 35.57 -2.43 29.57
CA GLU A 318 36.59 -2.70 30.58
C GLU A 318 36.42 -1.75 31.77
N PRO A 319 36.50 -2.25 33.02
CA PRO A 319 36.45 -1.41 34.20
C PRO A 319 37.90 -0.95 34.55
N LYS A 320 38.12 0.33 34.66
CA LYS A 320 39.34 0.81 35.38
C LYS A 320 38.93 1.65 36.58
N ASN A 321 39.22 1.04 37.73
CA ASN A 321 39.47 1.70 39.02
C ASN A 321 40.33 2.96 38.83
N THR A 322 40.04 4.07 39.50
CA THR A 322 40.94 4.71 40.47
C THR A 322 40.45 6.08 40.91
N LYS A 323 40.39 6.16 42.22
CA LYS A 323 40.67 7.30 43.12
C LYS A 323 39.70 8.46 43.30
N VAL A 324 39.27 8.44 44.53
CA VAL A 324 38.88 9.48 45.46
C VAL A 324 39.78 10.71 45.39
N GLU A 325 39.17 11.90 45.24
CA GLU A 325 39.68 13.09 45.87
C GLU A 325 38.53 14.00 46.31
N THR A 326 38.58 14.24 47.60
CA THR A 326 37.72 15.06 48.43
C THR A 326 38.09 16.53 48.23
N ASP A 327 37.09 17.41 48.14
CA ASP A 327 37.08 18.69 48.92
C ASP A 327 35.77 19.46 48.62
N LYS A 328 35.01 19.55 49.65
CA LYS A 328 34.58 20.70 50.45
C LYS A 328 33.64 21.73 49.84
N VAL A 329 32.44 21.76 50.47
CA VAL A 329 31.88 22.87 51.28
C VAL A 329 31.19 23.95 50.44
N THR A 330 29.93 24.29 50.57
CA THR A 330 29.16 24.83 51.71
C THR A 330 27.65 24.99 51.32
N THR A 331 26.75 24.47 52.11
CA THR A 331 25.66 25.08 52.89
C THR A 331 24.61 25.96 52.21
N SER A 332 23.37 25.57 52.31
CA SER A 332 22.18 26.15 53.01
C SER A 332 20.93 25.38 52.58
N VAL A 333 20.35 24.55 53.39
CA VAL A 333 19.43 24.74 54.52
C VAL A 333 18.15 25.47 54.10
N GLU A 334 17.07 24.79 54.11
CA GLU A 334 15.87 24.83 54.95
C GLU A 334 14.77 24.00 54.28
N THR A 335 14.43 22.85 54.82
CA THR A 335 13.45 22.53 55.85
C THR A 335 12.01 22.96 55.53
N LYS A 336 11.18 21.99 55.24
CA LYS A 336 9.93 21.79 55.97
C LYS A 336 9.39 20.36 55.78
N THR A 337 9.60 19.65 56.81
CA THR A 337 9.01 18.52 57.44
C THR A 337 7.51 18.59 57.65
N GLU A 338 6.91 17.41 57.68
CA GLU A 338 5.86 16.93 58.57
C GLU A 338 4.40 17.15 58.23
N LYS A 339 3.72 16.13 58.19
CA LYS A 339 2.71 15.44 59.05
C LYS A 339 1.76 14.68 58.16
N ALA A 340 1.34 13.56 58.36
CA ALA A 340 1.25 12.50 59.37
C ALA A 340 0.33 11.47 58.75
N GLN A 341 0.64 10.25 58.67
CA GLN A 341 0.25 9.10 59.51
C GLN A 341 -1.10 9.22 60.23
N ASP A 342 -1.82 8.12 60.09
CA ASP A 342 -2.91 7.59 60.86
C ASP A 342 -4.35 7.90 60.43
N SER A 343 -4.98 6.87 59.92
CA SER A 343 -6.06 6.16 60.63
C SER A 343 -6.32 4.82 59.95
N LEU A 344 -5.82 3.88 60.61
CA LEU A 344 -6.14 2.49 60.69
C LEU A 344 -7.59 2.26 61.17
N ILE A 345 -8.15 1.15 60.70
CA ILE A 345 -8.96 0.19 61.48
C ILE A 345 -10.47 0.44 61.56
N ASP A 346 -11.11 -0.66 61.26
CA ASP A 346 -12.33 -1.25 61.71
C ASP A 346 -13.63 -0.95 60.88
N ASN A 347 -14.09 -1.96 60.22
CA ASN A 347 -15.20 -2.77 60.77
C ASN A 347 -15.44 -4.03 59.93
N THR A 348 -15.06 -5.09 60.55
CA THR A 348 -15.43 -6.46 60.30
C THR A 348 -16.89 -6.70 60.67
N THR A 349 -17.52 -7.62 59.91
CA THR A 349 -18.50 -8.61 60.44
C THR A 349 -19.96 -8.20 60.55
N LYS A 350 -20.75 -8.94 59.87
CA LYS A 350 -22.06 -9.55 60.15
C LYS A 350 -22.96 -9.50 58.91
N THR A 351 -23.67 -10.46 58.44
CA THR A 351 -24.06 -11.74 59.00
C THR A 351 -24.56 -12.63 57.88
N MET A 352 -24.27 -13.89 57.99
CA MET A 352 -24.99 -15.03 57.40
C MET A 352 -26.50 -14.99 57.64
N THR A 353 -27.23 -15.54 56.71
CA THR A 353 -28.32 -16.57 56.83
C THR A 353 -29.00 -16.68 55.46
N SER A 354 -28.90 -17.82 54.79
CA SER A 354 -29.80 -18.99 54.78
C SER A 354 -31.13 -18.63 54.13
N ASP A 355 -31.37 -19.19 52.98
CA ASP A 355 -32.27 -20.35 52.82
C ASP A 355 -32.36 -20.80 51.34
N LYS A 356 -32.33 -22.08 51.18
CA LYS A 356 -32.63 -22.90 49.99
C LYS A 356 -34.00 -23.53 50.26
N PRO A 357 -34.59 -24.33 49.39
CA PRO A 357 -34.99 -24.22 47.95
C PRO A 357 -36.49 -24.57 47.74
N GLU A 358 -37.01 -24.43 46.52
CA GLU A 358 -38.17 -25.25 46.00
C GLU A 358 -38.17 -25.05 44.48
N ASP A 359 -37.87 -26.01 43.71
CA ASP A 359 -38.57 -27.16 43.13
C ASP A 359 -39.96 -26.83 42.51
N ASN A 360 -40.03 -26.81 41.19
CA ASN A 360 -41.11 -27.41 40.41
C ASN A 360 -40.90 -27.32 38.89
N GLN A 361 -40.65 -28.45 38.31
CA GLN A 361 -41.07 -28.83 36.94
C GLN A 361 -42.50 -29.41 37.03
N PRO A 362 -43.20 -29.77 35.93
CA PRO A 362 -43.17 -29.39 34.52
C PRO A 362 -44.55 -29.09 33.92
N LYS A 363 -44.60 -28.47 32.75
CA LYS A 363 -45.48 -28.94 31.68
C LYS A 363 -44.97 -28.46 30.32
#